data_f3f15aa1bee6affc72a1f0641405269c
#
_entry.id   f3f15aa1bee6affc72a1f0641405269c
#
_cell.length_a   1.000
_cell.length_b   1.000
_cell.length_c   1.000
_cell.angle_alpha   90.00
_cell.angle_beta   90.00
_cell.angle_gamma   90.00
#
_symmetry.space_group_name_H-M   'P 1'
#
loop_
_entity.id
_entity.type
_entity.pdbx_description
1 polymer ?
#
loop_
_entity_poly.entity_id
_entity_poly.type
_entity_poly.pdbx_seq_one_letter_code
_entity_poly.pdbx_strand_id
1 'polypeptide(L)'
;MKKRVFSLALLTVMALSLTAQAATFALSGKPKLTISGTTATCSVDYSSTNADDELRVTLTLWCGESIVDKWTESGYGEVVIEETCKVVKGNTYDLVMMPVVNGVAKPTVTVSANS
;
A
#
# COMPACT_ATOMS: atom_id res chain seq x y z
N MET A 1 19.26 -4.50 0.39
CA MET A 1 19.10 -3.95 0.11
C MET A 1 19.07 -3.71 -0.27
N LYS A 2 18.82 -3.83 0.50
CA LYS A 2 18.62 -3.36 0.39
C LYS A 2 18.43 -3.29 0.61
N LYS A 3 18.24 -3.59 0.84
CA LYS A 3 17.98 -3.28 0.95
C LYS A 3 17.78 -3.35 1.34
N ARG A 4 17.63 -3.72 1.77
CA ARG A 4 17.32 -3.60 2.07
C ARG A 4 17.35 -3.98 2.42
N VAL A 5 17.17 -4.22 2.70
CA VAL A 5 16.92 -4.34 2.83
C VAL A 5 16.91 -4.67 2.94
N PHE A 6 16.50 -5.05 3.35
CA PHE A 6 16.34 -5.13 3.38
C PHE A 6 16.46 -5.44 3.83
N SER A 7 16.00 -5.84 4.06
CA SER A 7 15.86 -5.81 4.15
C SER A 7 16.05 -6.18 4.27
N LEU A 8 15.74 -6.39 4.75
CA LEU A 8 15.70 -6.50 4.73
C LEU A 8 15.86 -6.79 4.89
N ALA A 9 15.90 -7.14 5.26
CA ALA A 9 15.78 -7.16 5.25
C ALA A 9 15.70 -7.50 5.28
N LEU A 10 15.45 -7.72 5.60
CA LEU A 10 15.20 -7.72 5.48
C LEU A 10 15.25 -8.05 5.50
N LEU A 11 15.01 -8.33 5.87
CA LEU A 11 14.88 -8.34 5.63
C LEU A 11 15.08 -8.68 5.69
N THR A 12 14.94 -9.13 5.98
CA THR A 12 14.95 -9.16 5.78
C THR A 12 14.87 -9.61 5.75
N VAL A 13 15.05 -10.09 6.25
CA VAL A 13 14.77 -10.17 5.99
C VAL A 13 14.66 -10.56 5.86
N MET A 14 14.51 -10.87 6.30
CA MET A 14 14.15 -10.97 6.00
C MET A 14 14.27 -11.51 5.82
N ALA A 15 14.58 -12.15 6.11
CA ALA A 15 14.34 -12.37 5.64
C ALA A 15 14.54 -12.96 5.47
N LEU A 16 14.48 -13.55 5.84
CA LEU A 16 14.25 -13.84 5.34
C LEU A 16 14.14 -14.41 5.33
N SER A 17 14.03 -15.05 5.75
CA SER A 17 13.44 -15.32 5.31
C SER A 17 13.32 -15.71 4.90
N LEU A 18 13.23 -16.28 4.93
CA LEU A 18 12.69 -16.45 4.15
C LEU A 18 12.73 -16.80 3.69
N THR A 19 12.82 -17.35 3.86
CA THR A 19 12.60 -17.52 3.06
C THR A 19 12.28 -17.87 2.44
N ALA A 20 12.19 -18.10 2.04
CA ALA A 20 11.78 -18.25 1.15
C ALA A 20 11.56 -18.30 0.74
N GLN A 21 11.46 -18.29 0.41
CA GLN A 21 11.32 -18.15 -0.27
C GLN A 21 11.26 -17.95 -0.98
N ALA A 22 11.33 -18.12 -1.24
CA ALA A 22 11.30 -17.85 -1.95
C ALA A 22 11.36 -17.32 -2.50
N ALA A 23 11.62 -17.96 -2.94
CA ALA A 23 11.94 -16.98 -3.49
C ALA A 23 11.38 -16.09 -3.53
N THR A 24 11.80 -15.86 -3.60
CA THR A 24 11.12 -14.93 -3.29
C THR A 24 11.10 -13.72 -4.04
N PHE A 25 10.23 -13.34 -4.59
CA PHE A 25 10.06 -12.07 -5.15
C PHE A 25 9.66 -11.13 -4.07
N ALA A 26 9.96 -9.90 -4.23
CA ALA A 26 9.53 -8.91 -3.30
C ALA A 26 8.45 -8.07 -3.94
N LEU A 27 7.31 -8.05 -3.30
CA LEU A 27 6.27 -7.07 -3.52
C LEU A 27 6.36 -6.12 -2.36
N SER A 28 6.48 -4.84 -2.62
CA SER A 28 6.65 -3.88 -1.56
C SER A 28 5.75 -2.68 -1.79
N GLY A 29 5.31 -2.10 -0.70
CA GLY A 29 4.49 -0.91 -0.70
C GLY A 29 3.52 -0.95 0.43
N LYS A 30 3.56 0.08 1.28
CA LYS A 30 2.58 0.27 2.35
C LYS A 30 1.84 1.55 2.06
N PRO A 31 0.55 1.57 2.28
CA PRO A 31 -0.19 2.81 2.12
C PRO A 31 0.21 3.77 3.23
N LYS A 32 0.13 5.06 2.92
CA LYS A 32 0.46 6.10 3.86
C LYS A 32 -0.72 7.05 3.95
N LEU A 33 -1.18 7.28 5.17
CA LEU A 33 -2.30 8.19 5.43
C LEU A 33 -1.80 9.29 6.34
N THR A 34 -1.86 10.52 5.86
CA THR A 34 -1.49 11.71 6.63
C THR A 34 -2.68 12.65 6.64
N ILE A 35 -3.04 13.13 7.83
CA ILE A 35 -4.16 14.05 7.97
C ILE A 35 -3.63 15.36 8.55
N SER A 36 -3.91 16.47 7.86
CA SER A 36 -3.56 17.79 8.31
C SER A 36 -4.84 18.65 8.26
N GLY A 37 -5.35 19.00 9.44
CA GLY A 37 -6.61 19.75 9.52
C GLY A 37 -7.76 18.94 8.97
N THR A 38 -8.35 19.41 7.88
CA THR A 38 -9.46 18.76 7.21
C THR A 38 -9.08 18.16 5.86
N THR A 39 -7.78 17.94 5.65
CA THR A 39 -7.28 17.34 4.41
C THR A 39 -6.55 16.05 4.72
N ALA A 40 -6.92 14.96 4.05
CA ALA A 40 -6.23 13.69 4.11
C ALA A 40 -5.42 13.50 2.84
N THR A 41 -4.20 13.04 2.99
CA THR A 41 -3.34 12.63 1.87
C THR A 41 -3.17 11.13 1.94
N CYS A 42 -3.55 10.46 0.87
CA CYS A 42 -3.52 9.00 0.77
C CYS A 42 -2.55 8.64 -0.34
N SER A 43 -1.55 7.84 -0.04
CA SER A 43 -0.54 7.53 -1.03
C SER A 43 -0.02 6.11 -0.86
N VAL A 44 0.50 5.56 -1.96
CA VAL A 44 1.23 4.30 -1.95
C VAL A 44 2.12 4.26 -3.17
N ASP A 45 3.28 3.63 -3.00
CA ASP A 45 4.16 3.25 -4.09
C ASP A 45 4.30 1.73 -3.97
N TYR A 46 3.60 1.00 -4.84
CA TYR A 46 3.56 -0.45 -4.79
C TYR A 46 4.34 -0.99 -5.98
N SER A 47 5.37 -1.80 -5.71
CA SER A 47 6.26 -2.26 -6.76
C SER A 47 6.56 -3.74 -6.63
N SER A 48 6.94 -4.32 -7.77
CA SER A 48 7.36 -5.70 -7.87
C SER A 48 8.79 -5.73 -8.39
N THR A 49 9.54 -6.75 -8.03
CA THR A 49 10.89 -6.94 -8.58
C THR A 49 10.85 -7.38 -10.04
N ASN A 50 9.69 -7.80 -10.54
CA ASN A 50 9.53 -8.19 -11.94
C ASN A 50 8.78 -7.07 -12.67
N ALA A 51 9.47 -6.39 -13.58
CA ALA A 51 8.90 -5.26 -14.31
C ALA A 51 7.74 -5.66 -15.23
N ASP A 52 7.59 -6.97 -15.51
CA ASP A 52 6.50 -7.47 -16.36
C ASP A 52 5.25 -7.81 -15.56
N ASP A 53 5.30 -7.76 -14.23
CA ASP A 53 4.11 -8.02 -13.43
C ASP A 53 3.07 -6.94 -13.65
N GLU A 54 1.84 -7.37 -13.90
CA GLU A 54 0.72 -6.46 -14.03
C GLU A 54 0.15 -6.20 -12.64
N LEU A 55 0.17 -4.93 -12.24
CA LEU A 55 -0.26 -4.53 -10.90
C LEU A 55 -1.51 -3.66 -11.00
N ARG A 56 -2.45 -3.90 -10.09
CA ARG A 56 -3.60 -3.03 -9.90
C ARG A 56 -3.77 -2.81 -8.42
N VAL A 57 -3.81 -1.56 -8.00
CA VAL A 57 -3.90 -1.21 -6.59
C VAL A 57 -5.13 -0.34 -6.39
N THR A 58 -5.93 -0.69 -5.39
CA THR A 58 -7.08 0.11 -4.98
C THR A 58 -6.83 0.62 -3.58
N LEU A 59 -6.94 1.93 -3.40
CA LEU A 59 -6.95 2.58 -2.09
C LEU A 59 -8.36 3.02 -1.79
N THR A 60 -8.85 2.68 -0.61
CA THR A 60 -10.16 3.10 -0.13
C THR A 60 -9.99 3.75 1.22
N LEU A 61 -10.49 4.97 1.35
CA LEU A 61 -10.46 5.68 2.65
C LEU A 61 -11.83 5.53 3.30
N TRP A 62 -11.81 4.98 4.50
CA TRP A 62 -13.03 4.71 5.28
C TRP A 62 -13.10 5.61 6.50
N CYS A 63 -14.31 6.00 6.87
CA CYS A 63 -14.61 6.57 8.18
C CYS A 63 -15.67 5.67 8.79
N GLY A 64 -15.26 4.81 9.74
CA GLY A 64 -16.14 3.78 10.25
C GLY A 64 -16.55 2.82 9.13
N GLU A 65 -17.85 2.72 8.85
CA GLU A 65 -18.38 1.84 7.82
C GLU A 65 -18.72 2.59 6.52
N SER A 66 -18.33 3.87 6.44
CA SER A 66 -18.62 4.68 5.27
C SER A 66 -17.38 4.91 4.44
N ILE A 67 -17.51 4.77 3.12
CA ILE A 67 -16.41 5.07 2.20
C ILE A 67 -16.38 6.59 2.01
N VAL A 68 -15.20 7.18 2.26
CA VAL A 68 -14.98 8.61 2.02
C VAL A 68 -14.56 8.82 0.58
N ASP A 69 -13.61 8.01 0.10
CA ASP A 69 -13.14 8.10 -1.28
C ASP A 69 -12.43 6.80 -1.65
N LYS A 70 -12.24 6.59 -2.96
CA LYS A 70 -11.67 5.35 -3.47
C LYS A 70 -10.96 5.63 -4.78
N TRP A 71 -9.75 5.10 -4.93
CA TRP A 71 -8.92 5.29 -6.12
C TRP A 71 -8.34 3.95 -6.57
N THR A 72 -8.23 3.75 -7.87
CA THR A 72 -7.64 2.54 -8.46
C THR A 72 -6.68 2.95 -9.57
N GLU A 73 -5.49 2.36 -9.55
CA GLU A 73 -4.49 2.57 -10.61
C GLU A 73 -3.89 1.23 -11.01
N SER A 74 -3.45 1.15 -12.25
CA SER A 74 -2.84 -0.04 -12.83
C SER A 74 -1.54 0.32 -13.51
N GLY A 75 -0.63 -0.63 -13.57
CA GLY A 75 0.64 -0.45 -14.26
C GLY A 75 1.43 -1.73 -14.25
N TYR A 76 2.60 -1.70 -14.88
CA TYR A 76 3.50 -2.84 -14.91
C TYR A 76 4.72 -2.52 -14.07
N GLY A 77 5.04 -3.41 -13.14
CA GLY A 77 6.20 -3.28 -12.29
C GLY A 77 6.05 -2.32 -11.13
N GLU A 78 5.30 -1.23 -11.29
CA GLU A 78 5.11 -0.24 -10.25
C GLU A 78 3.80 0.50 -10.45
N VAL A 79 3.12 0.80 -9.33
CA VAL A 79 1.90 1.63 -9.30
C VAL A 79 2.07 2.65 -8.19
N VAL A 80 1.90 3.92 -8.53
CA VAL A 80 1.96 5.02 -7.57
C VAL A 80 0.61 5.71 -7.53
N ILE A 81 0.07 5.88 -6.32
CA ILE A 81 -1.16 6.64 -6.10
C ILE A 81 -0.84 7.71 -5.07
N GLU A 82 -1.23 8.95 -5.37
CA GLU A 82 -1.13 10.03 -4.39
C GLU A 82 -2.34 10.94 -4.61
N GLU A 83 -3.25 10.92 -3.63
CA GLU A 83 -4.52 11.64 -3.74
C GLU A 83 -4.84 12.31 -2.42
N THR A 84 -5.62 13.38 -2.50
CA THR A 84 -6.09 14.09 -1.32
C THR A 84 -7.61 14.12 -1.33
N CYS A 85 -8.18 14.21 -0.14
CA CYS A 85 -9.62 14.41 -0.02
C CYS A 85 -9.93 15.12 1.28
N LYS A 86 -11.16 15.58 1.40
CA LYS A 86 -11.60 16.29 2.61
C LYS A 86 -12.04 15.31 3.67
N VAL A 87 -11.68 15.61 4.91
CA VAL A 87 -12.07 14.82 6.07
C VAL A 87 -12.60 15.77 7.14
N VAL A 88 -13.29 15.20 8.13
CA VAL A 88 -13.90 15.96 9.23
C VAL A 88 -13.06 15.72 10.47
N LYS A 89 -12.76 16.80 11.21
CA LYS A 89 -12.01 16.70 12.45
C LYS A 89 -12.74 15.89 13.49
N GLY A 90 -11.98 15.18 14.31
CA GLY A 90 -12.53 14.41 15.41
C GLY A 90 -12.87 12.97 15.08
N ASN A 91 -12.58 12.53 13.85
CA ASN A 91 -12.89 11.17 13.42
C ASN A 91 -11.59 10.37 13.20
N THR A 92 -11.74 9.06 13.23
CA THR A 92 -10.66 8.12 12.88
C THR A 92 -10.92 7.62 11.47
N TYR A 93 -9.87 7.58 10.67
CA TYR A 93 -9.94 7.14 9.28
C TYR A 93 -9.04 5.95 9.05
N ASP A 94 -9.49 5.03 8.21
CA ASP A 94 -8.73 3.85 7.81
C ASP A 94 -8.49 3.89 6.31
N LEU A 95 -7.24 3.75 5.90
CA LEU A 95 -6.88 3.64 4.49
C LEU A 95 -6.55 2.18 4.21
N VAL A 96 -7.31 1.57 3.31
CA VAL A 96 -7.20 0.15 2.98
C VAL A 96 -6.64 0.03 1.58
N MET A 97 -5.54 -0.72 1.45
CA MET A 97 -4.93 -1.02 0.18
C MET A 97 -5.24 -2.45 -0.22
N MET A 98 -5.77 -2.62 -1.42
CA MET A 98 -6.09 -3.94 -1.97
C MET A 98 -5.30 -4.12 -3.26
N PRO A 99 -4.14 -4.81 -3.21
CA PRO A 99 -3.33 -5.01 -4.41
C PRO A 99 -3.71 -6.29 -5.13
N VAL A 100 -3.59 -6.26 -6.46
CA VAL A 100 -3.79 -7.43 -7.32
C VAL A 100 -2.57 -7.52 -8.23
N VAL A 101 -1.95 -8.69 -8.29
CA VAL A 101 -0.76 -8.93 -9.10
C VAL A 101 -1.08 -10.04 -10.09
N ASN A 102 -0.99 -9.72 -11.39
CA ASN A 102 -1.27 -10.69 -12.46
C ASN A 102 -2.63 -11.36 -12.25
N GLY A 103 -3.64 -10.57 -11.84
CA GLY A 103 -4.99 -11.08 -11.61
C GLY A 103 -5.20 -11.78 -10.28
N VAL A 104 -4.18 -11.87 -9.43
CA VAL A 104 -4.28 -12.57 -8.15
C VAL A 104 -4.28 -11.54 -7.01
N ALA A 105 -5.32 -11.57 -6.18
CA ALA A 105 -5.42 -10.65 -5.05
C ALA A 105 -4.35 -10.99 -4.01
N LYS A 106 -3.67 -9.96 -3.51
CA LYS A 106 -2.68 -10.08 -2.44
C LYS A 106 -3.28 -9.60 -1.13
N PRO A 107 -2.62 -9.87 0.00
CA PRO A 107 -3.18 -9.49 1.30
C PRO A 107 -3.46 -8.00 1.39
N THR A 108 -4.58 -7.67 1.99
CA THR A 108 -5.00 -6.30 2.23
C THR A 108 -4.17 -5.69 3.35
N VAL A 109 -3.81 -4.43 3.20
CA VAL A 109 -3.05 -3.68 4.21
C VAL A 109 -3.86 -2.45 4.61
N THR A 110 -3.99 -2.24 5.92
CA THR A 110 -4.76 -1.11 6.47
C THR A 110 -3.86 -0.26 7.36
N VAL A 111 -3.94 1.05 7.19
CA VAL A 111 -3.31 2.02 8.09
C VAL A 111 -4.39 2.98 8.56
N SER A 112 -4.19 3.53 9.78
CA SER A 112 -5.20 4.39 10.40
C SER A 112 -4.58 5.69 10.86
N ALA A 113 -5.39 6.74 10.87
CA ALA A 113 -4.99 8.04 11.40
C ALA A 113 -6.22 8.77 11.94
N ASN A 114 -5.95 9.65 12.89
CA ASN A 114 -6.98 10.51 13.48
C ASN A 114 -6.89 11.92 12.92
N SER A 115 -8.02 12.55 12.77
CA SER A 115 -8.05 13.94 12.33
C SER A 115 -8.22 14.90 13.51
#